data_b765fd72cd579e3767149e3cd287a2ad
#
_entry.id   b765fd72cd579e3767149e3cd287a2ad
#
_cell.length_a   1.000
_cell.length_b   1.000
_cell.length_c   1.000
_cell.angle_alpha   90.00
_cell.angle_beta   90.00
_cell.angle_gamma   90.00
#
_symmetry.space_group_name_H-M   'P 1'
#
loop_
_entity.id
_entity.type
_entity.pdbx_description
1 polymer ?
#
loop_
_entity_poly.entity_id
_entity_poly.type
_entity_poly.pdbx_seq_one_letter_code
_entity_poly.pdbx_strand_id
1 'polypeptide(L)'
;MKVLARQLTIDLYNCNTKKLIDAEEIKAVIIKVVGDTPNLQSSTINDNHISIVGAFELGHIAIHVYAEFRYVAVDVFTFSEDTEPELLSKELRKFFQPDKIKSTFLKRGDFGQEKEIKPKIKTRLAPLRKIHNTGAKVIKTLVKRDE
;
A
#
# COMPACT_ATOMS: atom_id res chain seq x y z
N MET A 1 -30.74 -1.74 -2.14
CA MET A 1 -29.56 -1.88 -1.27
C MET A 1 -28.31 -1.74 -2.14
N LYS A 2 -27.54 -0.71 -1.92
CA LYS A 2 -26.24 -0.59 -2.62
C LYS A 2 -25.22 -1.44 -1.88
N VAL A 3 -24.95 -2.62 -2.39
CA VAL A 3 -23.78 -3.39 -1.94
C VAL A 3 -22.59 -2.93 -2.77
N LEU A 4 -21.64 -2.28 -2.15
CA LEU A 4 -20.48 -1.76 -2.83
C LEU A 4 -19.20 -2.39 -2.24
N ALA A 5 -18.58 -3.24 -3.03
CA ALA A 5 -17.26 -3.73 -2.70
C ALA A 5 -16.19 -2.72 -3.18
N ARG A 6 -15.16 -2.57 -2.39
CA ARG A 6 -14.02 -1.68 -2.71
C ARG A 6 -12.72 -2.46 -2.63
N GLN A 7 -11.86 -2.24 -3.59
CA GLN A 7 -10.50 -2.77 -3.59
C GLN A 7 -9.50 -1.62 -3.66
N LEU A 8 -8.50 -1.68 -2.81
CA LEU A 8 -7.41 -0.73 -2.76
C LEU A 8 -6.10 -1.48 -2.92
N THR A 9 -5.28 -1.08 -3.88
CA THR A 9 -3.89 -1.52 -3.97
C THR A 9 -3.00 -0.34 -3.66
N ILE A 10 -1.99 -0.57 -2.83
CA ILE A 10 -1.04 0.46 -2.41
C ILE A 10 0.37 -0.04 -2.66
N ASP A 11 1.13 0.73 -3.40
CA ASP A 11 2.57 0.52 -3.59
C ASP A 11 3.33 1.60 -2.83
N LEU A 12 4.20 1.18 -1.91
CA LEU A 12 5.06 2.06 -1.15
C LEU A 12 6.51 1.83 -1.59
N TYR A 13 7.14 2.88 -2.10
CA TYR A 13 8.49 2.81 -2.67
C TYR A 13 9.49 3.49 -1.77
N ASN A 14 10.66 2.90 -1.68
CA ASN A 14 11.80 3.44 -0.95
C ASN A 14 11.48 3.69 0.52
N CYS A 15 10.92 2.68 1.17
CA CYS A 15 10.52 2.71 2.57
C CYS A 15 11.73 2.76 3.52
N ASN A 16 11.49 3.20 4.75
CA ASN A 16 12.49 3.17 5.82
C ASN A 16 12.87 1.71 6.14
N THR A 17 14.15 1.37 5.96
CA THR A 17 14.65 0.01 6.15
C THR A 17 14.42 -0.55 7.55
N LYS A 18 14.42 0.28 8.57
CA LYS A 18 14.16 -0.12 9.97
C LYS A 18 12.72 -0.62 10.19
N LYS A 19 11.79 -0.26 9.31
CA LYS A 19 10.38 -0.64 9.39
C LYS A 19 10.02 -1.88 8.58
N LEU A 20 10.98 -2.48 7.89
CA LEU A 20 10.76 -3.60 6.97
C LEU A 20 11.10 -4.97 7.57
N ILE A 21 11.46 -5.04 8.84
CA ILE A 21 12.01 -6.25 9.46
C ILE A 21 11.14 -6.84 10.56
N ASP A 22 10.16 -6.11 11.06
CA ASP A 22 9.32 -6.56 12.19
C ASP A 22 7.87 -6.75 11.75
N ALA A 23 7.48 -8.00 11.54
CA ALA A 23 6.11 -8.38 11.17
C ALA A 23 5.08 -8.01 12.26
N GLU A 24 5.45 -8.07 13.54
CA GLU A 24 4.53 -7.77 14.64
C GLU A 24 4.20 -6.26 14.71
N GLU A 25 5.17 -5.39 14.45
CA GLU A 25 4.91 -3.95 14.33
C GLU A 25 3.98 -3.64 13.15
N ILE A 26 4.18 -4.31 12.02
CA ILE A 26 3.32 -4.13 10.83
C ILE A 26 1.89 -4.61 11.11
N LYS A 27 1.74 -5.76 11.76
CA LYS A 27 0.42 -6.26 12.20
C LYS A 27 -0.28 -5.26 13.12
N ALA A 28 0.44 -4.65 14.06
CA ALA A 28 -0.13 -3.67 14.97
C ALA A 28 -0.72 -2.46 14.23
N VAL A 29 -0.07 -1.97 13.18
CA VAL A 29 -0.58 -0.89 12.33
C VAL A 29 -1.86 -1.31 11.61
N ILE A 30 -1.91 -2.53 11.08
CA ILE A 30 -3.09 -3.06 10.41
C ILE A 30 -4.28 -3.13 11.39
N ILE A 31 -4.07 -3.71 12.55
CA ILE A 31 -5.09 -3.87 13.60
C ILE A 31 -5.64 -2.51 14.03
N LYS A 32 -4.77 -1.51 14.18
CA LYS A 32 -5.18 -0.15 14.55
C LYS A 32 -6.17 0.47 13.57
N VAL A 33 -6.02 0.18 12.28
CA VAL A 33 -6.85 0.77 11.21
C VAL A 33 -8.10 -0.06 10.92
N VAL A 34 -7.93 -1.37 10.83
CA VAL A 34 -8.99 -2.30 10.38
C VAL A 34 -9.82 -2.81 11.56
N GLY A 35 -9.31 -2.68 12.78
CA GLY A 35 -9.90 -3.26 13.98
C GLY A 35 -9.40 -4.68 14.21
N ASP A 36 -10.13 -5.45 15.02
CA ASP A 36 -9.75 -6.81 15.36
C ASP A 36 -9.78 -7.71 14.13
N THR A 37 -8.62 -8.27 13.76
CA THR A 37 -8.46 -9.20 12.64
C THR A 37 -7.95 -10.54 13.18
N PRO A 38 -8.84 -11.41 13.68
CA PRO A 38 -8.43 -12.62 14.41
C PRO A 38 -7.58 -13.60 13.57
N ASN A 39 -7.63 -13.49 12.25
CA ASN A 39 -6.94 -14.40 11.32
C ASN A 39 -5.74 -13.74 10.61
N LEU A 40 -5.13 -12.73 11.21
CA LEU A 40 -3.94 -12.09 10.64
C LEU A 40 -2.70 -12.97 10.85
N GLN A 41 -2.13 -13.48 9.75
CA GLN A 41 -0.98 -14.38 9.76
C GLN A 41 0.20 -13.77 9.02
N SER A 42 1.39 -13.99 9.55
CA SER A 42 2.64 -13.61 8.90
C SER A 42 3.48 -14.84 8.55
N SER A 43 4.18 -14.75 7.41
CA SER A 43 5.12 -15.76 6.95
C SER A 43 6.40 -15.08 6.49
N THR A 44 7.52 -15.49 7.03
CA THR A 44 8.84 -15.09 6.52
C THR A 44 9.20 -16.05 5.39
N ILE A 45 9.09 -15.59 4.17
CA ILE A 45 9.35 -16.40 2.96
C ILE A 45 10.85 -16.60 2.80
N ASN A 46 11.62 -15.54 2.99
CA ASN A 46 13.09 -15.53 3.04
C ASN A 46 13.56 -14.27 3.75
N ASP A 47 14.87 -14.05 3.83
CA ASP A 47 15.48 -12.91 4.52
C ASP A 47 15.02 -11.54 3.98
N ASN A 48 14.53 -11.48 2.74
CA ASN A 48 14.11 -10.27 2.07
C ASN A 48 12.59 -10.16 1.84
N HIS A 49 11.82 -11.18 2.20
CA HIS A 49 10.39 -11.19 1.93
C HIS A 49 9.57 -11.67 3.12
N ILE A 50 8.75 -10.77 3.64
CA ILE A 50 7.72 -11.06 4.64
C ILE A 50 6.35 -10.90 3.99
N SER A 51 5.47 -11.88 4.20
CA SER A 51 4.08 -11.83 3.78
C SER A 51 3.16 -11.81 5.01
N ILE A 52 2.20 -10.90 5.03
CA ILE A 52 1.18 -10.80 6.06
C ILE A 52 -0.18 -10.83 5.38
N VAL A 53 -1.00 -11.81 5.74
CA VAL A 53 -2.34 -11.96 5.16
C VAL A 53 -3.35 -12.10 6.30
N GLY A 54 -4.47 -11.40 6.17
CA GLY A 54 -5.55 -11.47 7.14
C GLY A 54 -6.92 -11.39 6.50
N ALA A 55 -7.85 -12.18 7.01
CA ALA A 55 -9.26 -12.09 6.68
C ALA A 55 -10.01 -11.49 7.86
N PHE A 56 -10.96 -10.62 7.58
CA PHE A 56 -11.89 -10.05 8.53
C PHE A 56 -13.33 -10.21 8.00
N GLU A 57 -14.30 -9.90 8.83
CA GLU A 57 -15.72 -10.19 8.51
C GLU A 57 -16.15 -9.73 7.12
N LEU A 58 -15.72 -8.56 6.70
CA LEU A 58 -16.16 -7.94 5.45
C LEU A 58 -15.09 -7.89 4.34
N GLY A 59 -13.99 -8.62 4.49
CA GLY A 59 -12.95 -8.61 3.47
C GLY A 59 -11.63 -9.24 3.88
N HIS A 60 -10.55 -8.76 3.26
CA HIS A 60 -9.19 -9.23 3.53
C HIS A 60 -8.14 -8.14 3.26
N ILE A 61 -6.96 -8.37 3.81
CA ILE A 61 -5.77 -7.58 3.56
C ILE A 61 -4.58 -8.50 3.30
N ALA A 62 -3.73 -8.14 2.36
CA ALA A 62 -2.46 -8.79 2.12
C ALA A 62 -1.35 -7.73 2.02
N ILE A 63 -0.25 -7.95 2.74
CA ILE A 63 0.94 -7.09 2.70
C ILE A 63 2.14 -7.95 2.36
N HIS A 64 2.90 -7.50 1.36
CA HIS A 64 4.19 -8.09 1.00
C HIS A 64 5.28 -7.06 1.20
N VAL A 65 6.25 -7.40 2.02
CA VAL A 65 7.42 -6.56 2.30
C VAL A 65 8.63 -7.17 1.60
N TYR A 66 9.24 -6.41 0.70
CA TYR A 66 10.46 -6.77 -0.02
C TYR A 66 11.58 -5.85 0.45
N ALA A 67 12.32 -6.29 1.46
CA ALA A 67 13.31 -5.46 2.15
C ALA A 67 14.45 -5.01 1.24
N GLU A 68 14.95 -5.88 0.36
CA GLU A 68 16.00 -5.56 -0.61
C GLU A 68 15.62 -4.40 -1.54
N PHE A 69 14.36 -4.37 -2.00
CA PHE A 69 13.85 -3.32 -2.86
C PHE A 69 13.29 -2.12 -2.10
N ARG A 70 13.27 -2.19 -0.76
CA ARG A 70 12.61 -1.20 0.09
C ARG A 70 11.19 -0.92 -0.34
N TYR A 71 10.51 -1.96 -0.77
CA TYR A 71 9.19 -1.93 -1.39
C TYR A 71 8.16 -2.69 -0.56
N VAL A 72 6.98 -2.11 -0.42
CA VAL A 72 5.84 -2.75 0.24
C VAL A 72 4.64 -2.69 -0.69
N ALA A 73 4.04 -3.84 -0.94
CA ALA A 73 2.79 -3.99 -1.69
C ALA A 73 1.65 -4.32 -0.73
N VAL A 74 0.54 -3.61 -0.85
CA VAL A 74 -0.64 -3.80 -0.01
C VAL A 74 -1.88 -3.97 -0.88
N ASP A 75 -2.64 -5.02 -0.62
CA ASP A 75 -3.93 -5.28 -1.25
C ASP A 75 -5.02 -5.35 -0.17
N VAL A 76 -6.08 -4.58 -0.34
CA VAL A 76 -7.24 -4.54 0.55
C VAL A 76 -8.51 -4.72 -0.26
N PHE A 77 -9.33 -5.66 0.16
CA PHE A 77 -10.69 -5.82 -0.34
C PHE A 77 -11.67 -5.68 0.81
N THR A 78 -12.73 -4.90 0.66
CA THR A 78 -13.73 -4.72 1.69
C THR A 78 -15.14 -4.51 1.11
N PHE A 79 -16.11 -5.09 1.79
CA PHE A 79 -17.54 -4.85 1.59
C PHE A 79 -18.13 -3.79 2.52
N SER A 80 -17.32 -3.23 3.40
CA SER A 80 -17.76 -2.23 4.38
C SER A 80 -17.78 -0.83 3.80
N GLU A 81 -18.88 -0.11 4.00
CA GLU A 81 -18.95 1.33 3.74
C GLU A 81 -18.19 2.13 4.80
N ASP A 82 -18.01 1.56 5.99
CA ASP A 82 -17.35 2.21 7.14
C ASP A 82 -15.82 2.13 7.10
N THR A 83 -15.27 1.22 6.31
CA THR A 83 -13.82 1.14 6.15
C THR A 83 -13.34 2.21 5.18
N GLU A 84 -12.61 3.19 5.67
CA GLU A 84 -11.99 4.22 4.85
C GLU A 84 -10.62 3.76 4.33
N PRO A 85 -10.51 3.35 3.06
CA PRO A 85 -9.22 2.92 2.50
C PRO A 85 -8.14 3.99 2.57
N GLU A 86 -8.55 5.27 2.57
CA GLU A 86 -7.63 6.40 2.67
C GLU A 86 -6.97 6.49 4.05
N LEU A 87 -7.67 6.09 5.11
CA LEU A 87 -7.10 6.05 6.47
C LEU A 87 -5.98 5.00 6.55
N LEU A 88 -6.20 3.82 5.99
CA LEU A 88 -5.19 2.77 5.92
C LEU A 88 -3.95 3.25 5.16
N SER A 89 -4.14 3.85 4.00
CA SER A 89 -3.05 4.42 3.20
C SER A 89 -2.24 5.46 3.99
N LYS A 90 -2.93 6.32 4.74
CA LYS A 90 -2.30 7.34 5.59
C LYS A 90 -1.47 6.74 6.71
N GLU A 91 -1.99 5.75 7.43
CA GLU A 91 -1.30 5.10 8.53
C GLU A 91 -0.09 4.27 8.05
N LEU A 92 -0.24 3.55 6.94
CA LEU A 92 0.88 2.82 6.34
C LEU A 92 1.99 3.76 5.85
N ARG A 93 1.62 4.92 5.30
CA ARG A 93 2.60 5.93 4.91
C ARG A 93 3.35 6.50 6.11
N LYS A 94 2.68 6.76 7.22
CA LYS A 94 3.32 7.21 8.46
C LYS A 94 4.30 6.17 8.99
N PHE A 95 3.92 4.91 8.95
CA PHE A 95 4.73 3.81 9.48
C PHE A 95 5.95 3.52 8.61
N PHE A 96 5.76 3.27 7.32
CA PHE A 96 6.84 2.87 6.41
C PHE A 96 7.70 4.02 5.90
N GLN A 97 7.22 5.25 5.98
CA GLN A 97 7.93 6.45 5.53
C GLN A 97 8.48 6.34 4.09
N PRO A 98 7.64 6.01 3.09
CA PRO A 98 8.10 5.87 1.72
C PRO A 98 8.41 7.23 1.07
N ASP A 99 9.24 7.21 0.03
CA ASP A 99 9.43 8.38 -0.86
C ASP A 99 8.21 8.68 -1.70
N LYS A 100 7.60 7.60 -2.16
CA LYS A 100 6.50 7.63 -3.11
C LYS A 100 5.49 6.58 -2.70
N ILE A 101 4.24 6.98 -2.72
CA ILE A 101 3.10 6.08 -2.55
C ILE A 101 2.20 6.20 -3.78
N LYS A 102 1.83 5.06 -4.34
CA LYS A 102 0.85 4.95 -5.42
C LYS A 102 -0.31 4.10 -4.93
N SER A 103 -1.51 4.64 -4.97
CA SER A 103 -2.71 3.88 -4.63
C SER A 103 -3.67 3.82 -5.82
N THR A 104 -4.25 2.64 -6.01
CA THR A 104 -5.28 2.41 -7.03
C THR A 104 -6.55 1.95 -6.33
N PHE A 105 -7.63 2.65 -6.58
CA PHE A 105 -8.92 2.39 -5.98
C PHE A 105 -9.90 1.88 -7.04
N LEU A 106 -10.53 0.75 -6.77
CA LEU A 106 -11.51 0.12 -7.64
C LEU A 106 -12.80 -0.16 -6.87
N LYS A 107 -13.91 0.28 -7.41
CA LYS A 107 -15.23 -0.15 -6.96
C LYS A 107 -15.61 -1.45 -7.66
N ARG A 108 -16.13 -2.40 -6.90
CA ARG A 108 -16.49 -3.74 -7.37
C ARG A 108 -17.89 -4.11 -6.86
N GLY A 109 -18.45 -5.16 -7.43
CA GLY A 109 -19.75 -5.67 -6.99
C GLY A 109 -20.91 -4.74 -7.28
N ASP A 110 -20.85 -4.02 -8.36
CA ASP A 110 -21.91 -3.12 -8.80
C ASP A 110 -23.00 -3.92 -9.53
N PHE A 111 -23.91 -4.43 -8.75
CA PHE A 111 -24.99 -5.26 -9.24
C PHE A 111 -26.04 -4.42 -9.98
N GLY A 112 -25.96 -4.38 -11.31
CA GLY A 112 -26.95 -3.80 -12.20
C GLY A 112 -26.62 -2.44 -12.82
N GLN A 113 -25.36 -1.99 -12.77
CA GLN A 113 -24.94 -0.84 -13.56
C GLN A 113 -24.26 -1.28 -14.87
N GLU A 114 -24.70 -0.68 -15.97
CA GLU A 114 -24.17 -0.95 -17.31
C GLU A 114 -22.87 -0.20 -17.61
N LYS A 115 -22.45 0.73 -16.74
CA LYS A 115 -21.27 1.56 -16.97
C LYS A 115 -20.02 0.96 -16.36
N GLU A 116 -19.00 0.80 -17.17
CA GLU A 116 -17.66 0.43 -16.76
C GLU A 116 -17.09 1.43 -15.73
N ILE A 117 -16.72 0.92 -14.55
CA ILE A 117 -16.08 1.73 -13.49
C ILE A 117 -14.57 1.71 -13.69
N LYS A 118 -14.00 2.85 -14.03
CA LYS A 118 -12.55 2.98 -14.19
C LYS A 118 -11.85 3.13 -12.83
N PRO A 119 -10.71 2.45 -12.61
CA PRO A 119 -9.92 2.61 -11.39
C PRO A 119 -9.44 4.05 -11.22
N LYS A 120 -9.44 4.54 -9.97
CA LYS A 120 -8.80 5.81 -9.62
C LYS A 120 -7.39 5.55 -9.10
N ILE A 121 -6.43 6.21 -9.70
CA ILE A 121 -5.01 6.09 -9.35
C ILE A 121 -4.54 7.40 -8.72
N LYS A 122 -3.98 7.31 -7.52
CA LYS A 122 -3.34 8.44 -6.83
C LYS A 122 -1.87 8.15 -6.61
N THR A 123 -1.03 9.12 -6.90
CA THR A 123 0.41 9.06 -6.62
C THR A 123 0.80 10.24 -5.74
N ARG A 124 1.46 9.97 -4.64
CA ARG A 124 1.99 10.98 -3.72
C ARG A 124 3.48 10.79 -3.52
N LEU A 125 4.21 11.90 -3.54
CA LEU A 125 5.64 11.95 -3.28
C LEU A 125 5.88 12.70 -1.96
N ALA A 126 6.84 12.22 -1.16
CA ALA A 126 7.25 12.93 0.03
C ALA A 126 7.92 14.26 -0.37
N PRO A 127 7.58 15.40 0.26
CA PRO A 127 8.04 16.72 -0.19
C PRO A 127 9.56 16.88 -0.26
N LEU A 128 10.29 16.40 0.73
CA LEU A 128 11.75 16.48 0.77
C LEU A 128 12.44 15.58 -0.26
N ARG A 129 11.84 14.44 -0.57
CA ARG A 129 12.38 13.47 -1.53
C ARG A 129 11.99 13.80 -2.97
N LYS A 130 10.96 14.61 -3.17
CA LYS A 130 10.63 15.21 -4.48
C LYS A 130 11.81 16.01 -5.04
N ILE A 131 12.46 16.82 -4.21
CA ILE A 131 13.63 17.62 -4.57
C ILE A 131 14.81 16.70 -4.92
N HIS A 132 15.06 15.66 -4.12
CA HIS A 132 16.11 14.69 -4.36
C HIS A 132 15.90 13.92 -5.67
N ASN A 133 14.71 13.42 -5.93
CA ASN A 133 14.39 12.70 -7.17
C ASN A 133 14.51 13.58 -8.41
N THR A 134 14.14 14.85 -8.31
CA THR A 134 14.34 15.83 -9.39
C THR A 134 15.82 16.07 -9.64
N GLY A 135 16.62 16.24 -8.60
CA GLY A 135 18.07 16.36 -8.70
C GLY A 135 18.73 15.13 -9.37
N ALA A 136 18.36 13.92 -8.94
CA ALA A 136 18.86 12.68 -9.53
C ALA A 136 18.48 12.53 -11.01
N LYS A 137 17.30 12.94 -11.41
CA LYS A 137 16.86 12.95 -12.82
C LYS A 137 17.66 13.94 -13.66
N VAL A 138 17.92 15.11 -13.13
CA VAL A 138 18.76 16.14 -13.81
C VAL A 138 20.18 15.63 -14.00
N ILE A 139 20.79 15.04 -12.99
CA ILE A 139 22.14 14.45 -13.06
C ILE A 139 22.19 13.34 -14.11
N LYS A 140 21.24 12.41 -14.14
CA LYS A 140 21.16 11.33 -15.15
C LYS A 140 21.00 11.87 -16.57
N THR A 141 20.28 12.97 -16.74
CA THR A 141 20.09 13.62 -18.04
C THR A 141 21.37 14.30 -18.51
N LEU A 142 22.12 14.93 -17.61
CA LEU A 142 23.41 15.54 -17.92
C LEU A 142 24.46 14.51 -18.30
N VAL A 143 24.58 13.41 -17.53
CA VAL A 143 25.52 12.31 -17.82
C VAL A 143 25.26 11.66 -19.19
N LYS A 144 24.00 11.55 -19.63
CA LYS A 144 23.65 11.01 -20.96
C LYS A 144 24.01 11.95 -22.12
N ARG A 145 24.23 13.23 -21.86
CA ARG A 145 24.63 14.19 -22.91
C ARG A 145 26.12 14.20 -23.18
N ASP A 146 26.93 13.70 -22.24
CA ASP A 146 28.39 13.62 -22.35
C ASP A 146 28.89 12.27 -22.90
N GLU A 147 28.00 11.35 -23.21
CA GLU A 147 28.23 10.11 -23.95
C GLU A 147 27.81 10.25 -25.42
#